data_5b6c28a01f2add507ccac56b73b51fdb
#
_entry.id   5b6c28a01f2add507ccac56b73b51fdb
#
_cell.length_a   1.000
_cell.length_b   1.000
_cell.length_c   1.000
_cell.angle_alpha   90.00
_cell.angle_beta   90.00
_cell.angle_gamma   90.00
#
_symmetry.space_group_name_H-M   'P 1'
#
loop_
_entity.id
_entity.type
_entity.pdbx_description
1 polymer ?
#
loop_
_entity_poly.entity_id
_entity_poly.type
_entity_poly.pdbx_seq_one_letter_code
_entity_poly.pdbx_strand_id
1 'polypeptide(L)'
;HLIKMEEQQLKRINKYLSEVGYCSRRGADKLIEEGRVTINGEVPEKGTKIAPGDEVHVDGELISKPEEKHVYIALNKPRGIVCTTDVETEKDNIVDYVDHPQRIFPIGRLDKPSEGLIFLTSDGEIVNKILRSRNNHEKVYEVRVNKPITKQFIEQMGNGIPILDTITDKCKVEQIDRFYFKITLTQGLNRQIRKMCAYLNYEVYKLKRIRIMNVNLDIPYGEWRNLTEEEMTEIN
;
A
#
# COMPACT_ATOMS: atom_id res chain seq x y z
N HIS A 1 4.18 -5.50 34.87
CA HIS A 1 4.80 -4.87 33.68
C HIS A 1 5.55 -5.88 32.80
N LEU A 2 6.35 -6.78 33.37
CA LEU A 2 7.09 -7.84 32.69
C LEU A 2 6.15 -8.89 32.04
N ILE A 3 5.09 -9.29 32.71
CA ILE A 3 4.10 -10.27 32.21
C ILE A 3 3.35 -9.71 30.96
N LYS A 4 3.03 -8.42 30.94
CA LYS A 4 2.40 -7.77 29.78
C LYS A 4 3.36 -7.63 28.60
N MET A 5 4.66 -7.46 28.83
CA MET A 5 5.66 -7.40 27.76
C MET A 5 5.92 -8.78 27.14
N GLU A 6 5.88 -9.87 27.96
CA GLU A 6 6.00 -11.22 27.42
C GLU A 6 4.79 -11.65 26.60
N GLU A 7 3.56 -11.28 26.98
CA GLU A 7 2.35 -11.54 26.19
C GLU A 7 2.35 -10.80 24.84
N GLN A 8 2.96 -9.62 24.77
CA GLN A 8 3.05 -8.85 23.51
C GLN A 8 4.05 -9.43 22.51
N GLN A 9 4.97 -10.30 22.94
CA GLN A 9 5.96 -10.94 22.07
C GLN A 9 5.51 -12.29 21.51
N LEU A 10 4.42 -12.85 22.02
CA LEU A 10 3.88 -14.11 21.55
C LEU A 10 3.15 -13.91 20.21
N LYS A 11 3.47 -14.75 19.22
CA LYS A 11 2.82 -14.75 17.90
C LYS A 11 2.19 -16.10 17.63
N ARG A 12 1.04 -16.10 16.94
CA ARG A 12 0.47 -17.34 16.41
C ARG A 12 1.41 -17.93 15.36
N ILE A 13 1.56 -19.26 15.37
CA ILE A 13 2.46 -19.98 14.46
C ILE A 13 2.12 -19.69 12.98
N ASN A 14 0.85 -19.60 12.60
CA ASN A 14 0.46 -19.29 11.23
C ASN A 14 0.87 -17.87 10.83
N LYS A 15 0.74 -16.90 11.75
CA LYS A 15 1.20 -15.53 11.53
C LYS A 15 2.72 -15.49 11.34
N TYR A 16 3.46 -16.22 12.19
CA TYR A 16 4.92 -16.31 12.10
C TYR A 16 5.37 -16.86 10.73
N LEU A 17 4.82 -17.98 10.29
CA LEU A 17 5.16 -18.57 8.98
C LEU A 17 4.84 -17.66 7.80
N SER A 18 3.79 -16.85 7.92
CA SER A 18 3.46 -15.83 6.92
C SER A 18 4.44 -14.65 6.95
N GLU A 19 4.81 -14.16 8.13
CA GLU A 19 5.73 -13.02 8.27
C GLU A 19 7.15 -13.35 7.82
N VAL A 20 7.62 -14.58 8.01
CA VAL A 20 8.93 -15.03 7.51
C VAL A 20 8.90 -15.36 6.00
N GLY A 21 7.74 -15.25 5.36
CA GLY A 21 7.60 -15.45 3.91
C GLY A 21 7.54 -16.91 3.49
N TYR A 22 7.32 -17.86 4.41
CA TYR A 22 7.27 -19.28 4.06
C TYR A 22 5.99 -19.66 3.28
N CYS A 23 4.84 -19.20 3.77
CA CYS A 23 3.54 -19.46 3.15
C CYS A 23 2.49 -18.45 3.63
N SER A 24 1.26 -18.52 3.10
CA SER A 24 0.12 -17.77 3.61
C SER A 24 -0.32 -18.32 4.97
N ARG A 25 -1.12 -17.55 5.72
CA ARG A 25 -1.68 -18.03 7.01
C ARG A 25 -2.53 -19.29 6.83
N ARG A 26 -3.34 -19.36 5.76
CA ARG A 26 -4.13 -20.56 5.43
C ARG A 26 -3.23 -21.73 5.04
N GLY A 27 -2.17 -21.48 4.29
CA GLY A 27 -1.16 -22.48 3.96
C GLY A 27 -0.48 -23.02 5.22
N ALA A 28 -0.16 -22.15 6.19
CA ALA A 28 0.40 -22.54 7.47
C ALA A 28 -0.56 -23.43 8.28
N ASP A 29 -1.83 -23.06 8.35
CA ASP A 29 -2.85 -23.88 9.02
C ASP A 29 -2.94 -25.27 8.42
N LYS A 30 -2.87 -25.39 7.11
CA LYS A 30 -2.85 -26.69 6.42
C LYS A 30 -1.61 -27.51 6.77
N LEU A 31 -0.41 -26.90 6.80
CA LEU A 31 0.82 -27.57 7.21
C LEU A 31 0.76 -28.09 8.65
N ILE A 32 0.14 -27.29 9.54
CA ILE A 32 -0.05 -27.67 10.95
C ILE A 32 -1.00 -28.85 11.06
N GLU A 33 -2.12 -28.85 10.35
CA GLU A 33 -3.09 -29.95 10.30
C GLU A 33 -2.47 -31.25 9.77
N GLU A 34 -1.56 -31.13 8.80
CA GLU A 34 -0.83 -32.26 8.23
C GLU A 34 0.33 -32.78 9.11
N GLY A 35 0.57 -32.13 10.26
CA GLY A 35 1.64 -32.52 11.18
C GLY A 35 3.06 -32.22 10.66
N ARG A 36 3.20 -31.34 9.70
CA ARG A 36 4.47 -31.01 9.03
C ARG A 36 5.27 -29.93 9.74
N VAL A 37 4.67 -29.25 10.73
CA VAL A 37 5.30 -28.17 11.50
C VAL A 37 5.65 -28.67 12.89
N THR A 38 6.84 -28.33 13.39
CA THR A 38 7.23 -28.55 14.77
C THR A 38 7.73 -27.26 15.41
N ILE A 39 7.46 -27.11 16.69
CA ILE A 39 8.00 -26.03 17.53
C ILE A 39 8.81 -26.70 18.65
N ASN A 40 10.11 -26.44 18.68
CA ASN A 40 11.02 -27.07 19.63
C ASN A 40 10.90 -28.62 19.63
N GLY A 41 10.68 -29.20 18.45
CA GLY A 41 10.55 -30.63 18.26
C GLY A 41 9.18 -31.23 18.50
N GLU A 42 8.18 -30.44 18.90
CA GLU A 42 6.81 -30.88 19.18
C GLU A 42 5.85 -30.40 18.11
N VAL A 43 4.89 -31.25 17.72
CA VAL A 43 3.84 -30.88 16.76
C VAL A 43 2.81 -29.96 17.43
N PRO A 44 2.60 -28.73 16.97
CA PRO A 44 1.67 -27.80 17.57
C PRO A 44 0.23 -28.08 17.13
N GLU A 45 -0.72 -27.58 17.93
CA GLU A 45 -2.11 -27.46 17.54
C GLU A 45 -2.34 -26.16 16.79
N LYS A 46 -3.44 -26.09 16.03
CA LYS A 46 -3.88 -24.88 15.35
C LYS A 46 -4.10 -23.75 16.36
N GLY A 47 -3.50 -22.60 16.12
CA GLY A 47 -3.59 -21.45 17.01
C GLY A 47 -2.52 -21.40 18.09
N THR A 48 -1.62 -22.38 18.18
CA THR A 48 -0.47 -22.34 19.08
C THR A 48 0.37 -21.07 18.85
N LYS A 49 0.82 -20.46 19.95
CA LYS A 49 1.67 -19.28 19.91
C LYS A 49 3.13 -19.67 20.14
N ILE A 50 4.03 -18.98 19.47
CA ILE A 50 5.48 -19.11 19.65
C ILE A 50 6.04 -17.90 20.39
N ALA A 51 7.11 -18.13 21.13
CA ALA A 51 7.88 -17.09 21.80
C ALA A 51 9.19 -16.80 21.05
N PRO A 52 9.83 -15.64 21.28
CA PRO A 52 11.17 -15.40 20.76
C PRO A 52 12.14 -16.48 21.22
N GLY A 53 12.95 -16.98 20.28
CA GLY A 53 13.89 -18.08 20.54
C GLY A 53 13.36 -19.48 20.29
N ASP A 54 12.05 -19.64 20.07
CA ASP A 54 11.48 -20.94 19.69
C ASP A 54 11.95 -21.35 18.28
N GLU A 55 12.32 -22.62 18.12
CA GLU A 55 12.73 -23.18 16.84
C GLU A 55 11.56 -23.80 16.11
N VAL A 56 11.24 -23.27 14.93
CA VAL A 56 10.18 -23.77 14.06
C VAL A 56 10.79 -24.52 12.90
N HIS A 57 10.35 -25.75 12.71
CA HIS A 57 10.74 -26.58 11.56
C HIS A 57 9.51 -26.93 10.72
N VAL A 58 9.69 -26.97 9.40
CA VAL A 58 8.69 -27.49 8.45
C VAL A 58 9.37 -28.59 7.66
N ASP A 59 8.77 -29.77 7.64
CA ASP A 59 9.34 -30.97 7.01
C ASP A 59 10.79 -31.25 7.45
N GLY A 60 11.10 -30.95 8.70
CA GLY A 60 12.42 -31.17 9.29
C GLY A 60 13.44 -30.06 9.03
N GLU A 61 13.11 -29.05 8.25
CA GLU A 61 13.99 -27.90 7.99
C GLU A 61 13.69 -26.73 8.93
N LEU A 62 14.74 -26.16 9.51
CA LEU A 62 14.64 -24.99 10.37
C LEU A 62 14.17 -23.77 9.56
N ILE A 63 13.04 -23.21 9.97
CA ILE A 63 12.52 -21.99 9.39
C ILE A 63 12.99 -20.83 10.26
N SER A 64 13.95 -20.09 9.75
CA SER A 64 14.40 -18.84 10.35
C SER A 64 13.86 -17.67 9.53
N LYS A 65 13.68 -16.53 10.20
CA LYS A 65 13.46 -15.27 9.48
C LYS A 65 14.67 -15.07 8.57
N PRO A 66 14.50 -15.01 7.23
CA PRO A 66 15.63 -14.73 6.36
C PRO A 66 16.26 -13.42 6.83
N GLU A 67 17.59 -13.32 6.89
CA GLU A 67 18.30 -12.06 7.09
C GLU A 67 18.13 -11.12 5.90
N GLU A 68 17.21 -11.41 4.99
CA GLU A 68 16.86 -10.55 3.90
C GLU A 68 16.24 -9.26 4.42
N LYS A 69 16.88 -8.16 4.05
CA LYS A 69 16.35 -6.83 4.32
C LYS A 69 15.01 -6.68 3.60
N HIS A 70 14.05 -6.03 4.25
CA HIS A 70 12.81 -5.65 3.60
C HIS A 70 13.08 -4.77 2.38
N VAL A 71 12.24 -4.89 1.36
CA VAL A 71 12.28 -4.04 0.18
C VAL A 71 11.20 -2.97 0.26
N TYR A 72 11.53 -1.79 -0.25
CA TYR A 72 10.65 -0.64 -0.33
C TYR A 72 10.73 -0.10 -1.74
N ILE A 73 9.63 -0.19 -2.47
CA ILE A 73 9.57 0.04 -3.92
C ILE A 73 8.70 1.24 -4.22
N ALA A 74 9.15 2.08 -5.14
CA ALA A 74 8.36 3.09 -5.81
C ALA A 74 8.06 2.61 -7.23
N LEU A 75 6.78 2.51 -7.57
CA LEU A 75 6.31 2.11 -8.88
C LEU A 75 5.59 3.27 -9.54
N ASN A 76 5.87 3.52 -10.82
CA ASN A 76 4.99 4.32 -11.67
C ASN A 76 3.93 3.38 -12.25
N LYS A 77 2.83 3.22 -11.51
CA LYS A 77 1.75 2.28 -11.86
C LYS A 77 1.10 2.69 -13.19
N PRO A 78 1.05 1.78 -14.17
CA PRO A 78 0.31 2.05 -15.39
C PRO A 78 -1.20 1.94 -15.17
N ARG A 79 -1.96 2.51 -16.09
CA ARG A 79 -3.42 2.33 -16.16
C ARG A 79 -3.75 0.86 -16.41
N GLY A 80 -4.86 0.40 -15.85
CA GLY A 80 -5.34 -0.96 -16.05
C GLY A 80 -4.86 -1.97 -15.02
N ILE A 81 -3.97 -1.60 -14.11
CA ILE A 81 -3.46 -2.46 -13.03
C ILE A 81 -4.21 -2.16 -11.73
N VAL A 82 -4.67 -3.21 -11.06
CA VAL A 82 -5.44 -3.14 -9.81
C VAL A 82 -4.53 -3.30 -8.60
N CYS A 83 -4.66 -2.41 -7.62
CA CYS A 83 -3.90 -2.46 -6.37
C CYS A 83 -4.50 -3.49 -5.41
N THR A 84 -4.24 -4.76 -5.64
CA THR A 84 -4.71 -5.87 -4.82
C THR A 84 -3.64 -6.95 -4.66
N THR A 85 -3.72 -7.69 -3.57
CA THR A 85 -2.94 -8.92 -3.34
C THR A 85 -3.69 -10.19 -3.75
N ASP A 86 -4.94 -10.04 -4.20
CA ASP A 86 -5.77 -11.14 -4.69
C ASP A 86 -5.39 -11.49 -6.13
N VAL A 87 -4.31 -12.27 -6.26
CA VAL A 87 -3.75 -12.66 -7.55
C VAL A 87 -4.55 -13.78 -8.25
N GLU A 88 -5.43 -14.45 -7.54
CA GLU A 88 -6.23 -15.54 -8.09
C GLU A 88 -7.45 -15.01 -8.84
N THR A 89 -8.15 -14.03 -8.25
CA THR A 89 -9.36 -13.44 -8.82
C THR A 89 -9.06 -12.33 -9.82
N GLU A 90 -8.08 -11.47 -9.51
CA GLU A 90 -7.69 -10.34 -10.35
C GLU A 90 -6.35 -10.62 -11.05
N LYS A 91 -6.39 -10.85 -12.36
CA LYS A 91 -5.19 -11.16 -13.15
C LYS A 91 -4.32 -9.93 -13.44
N ASP A 92 -4.92 -8.75 -13.56
CA ASP A 92 -4.21 -7.50 -13.79
C ASP A 92 -3.86 -6.80 -12.47
N ASN A 93 -3.24 -7.55 -11.54
CA ASN A 93 -2.89 -7.06 -10.21
C ASN A 93 -1.46 -6.52 -10.14
N ILE A 94 -1.24 -5.63 -9.19
CA ILE A 94 0.03 -4.93 -9.01
C ILE A 94 1.18 -5.85 -8.57
N VAL A 95 0.89 -6.91 -7.84
CA VAL A 95 1.90 -7.86 -7.34
C VAL A 95 2.51 -8.65 -8.50
N ASP A 96 1.67 -9.23 -9.34
CA ASP A 96 2.13 -9.96 -10.55
C ASP A 96 2.81 -9.02 -11.54
N TYR A 97 2.32 -7.78 -11.64
CA TYR A 97 2.91 -6.78 -12.53
C TYR A 97 4.37 -6.48 -12.18
N VAL A 98 4.68 -6.26 -10.91
CA VAL A 98 6.06 -6.00 -10.46
C VAL A 98 6.91 -7.27 -10.50
N ASP A 99 6.33 -8.43 -10.20
CA ASP A 99 6.98 -9.74 -10.24
C ASP A 99 8.29 -9.77 -9.44
N HIS A 100 8.23 -9.32 -8.18
CA HIS A 100 9.39 -9.28 -7.30
C HIS A 100 9.64 -10.65 -6.65
N PRO A 101 10.92 -11.07 -6.46
CA PRO A 101 11.25 -12.33 -5.78
C PRO A 101 10.73 -12.44 -4.36
N GLN A 102 10.69 -11.32 -3.62
CA GLN A 102 10.10 -11.27 -2.29
C GLN A 102 8.59 -11.04 -2.38
N ARG A 103 7.86 -11.52 -1.37
CA ARG A 103 6.44 -11.22 -1.24
C ARG A 103 6.27 -9.74 -0.90
N ILE A 104 5.64 -9.01 -1.80
CA ILE A 104 5.36 -7.58 -1.66
C ILE A 104 3.87 -7.30 -1.70
N PHE A 105 3.49 -6.17 -1.12
CA PHE A 105 2.11 -5.67 -1.14
C PHE A 105 2.11 -4.16 -1.24
N PRO A 106 1.06 -3.58 -1.87
CA PRO A 106 0.97 -2.13 -2.02
C PRO A 106 0.68 -1.44 -0.69
N ILE A 107 1.22 -0.23 -0.53
CA ILE A 107 0.89 0.68 0.55
C ILE A 107 -0.13 1.69 0.01
N GLY A 108 -1.38 1.53 0.42
CA GLY A 108 -2.49 2.31 -0.13
C GLY A 108 -2.94 1.81 -1.50
N ARG A 109 -3.67 2.65 -2.19
CA ARG A 109 -4.31 2.29 -3.46
C ARG A 109 -4.24 3.43 -4.46
N LEU A 110 -4.20 3.05 -5.73
CA LEU A 110 -4.58 3.87 -6.87
C LEU A 110 -5.62 3.09 -7.67
N ASP A 111 -6.69 3.74 -8.08
CA ASP A 111 -7.74 3.09 -8.87
C ASP A 111 -7.19 2.53 -10.19
N LYS A 112 -7.86 1.50 -10.72
CA LYS A 112 -7.47 0.84 -11.97
C LYS A 112 -7.21 1.83 -13.11
N PRO A 113 -8.07 2.84 -13.37
CA PRO A 113 -7.84 3.81 -14.44
C PRO A 113 -6.85 4.92 -14.08
N SER A 114 -6.38 5.00 -12.86
CA SER A 114 -5.39 5.99 -12.41
C SER A 114 -3.98 5.46 -12.58
N GLU A 115 -3.01 6.38 -12.72
CA GLU A 115 -1.60 6.06 -12.89
C GLU A 115 -0.71 6.84 -11.93
N GLY A 116 0.56 6.50 -11.89
CA GLY A 116 1.57 7.24 -11.15
C GLY A 116 2.11 6.53 -9.94
N LEU A 117 2.61 7.31 -9.00
CA LEU A 117 3.40 6.84 -7.87
C LEU A 117 2.57 6.04 -6.87
N ILE A 118 3.04 4.84 -6.57
CA ILE A 118 2.55 3.99 -5.49
C ILE A 118 3.72 3.25 -4.86
N PHE A 119 3.66 3.02 -3.54
CA PHE A 119 4.68 2.26 -2.83
C PHE A 119 4.24 0.82 -2.64
N LEU A 120 5.21 -0.10 -2.70
CA LEU A 120 5.05 -1.50 -2.31
C LEU A 120 6.20 -1.88 -1.37
N THR A 121 5.95 -2.83 -0.50
CA THR A 121 6.96 -3.29 0.46
C THR A 121 6.74 -4.75 0.85
N SER A 122 7.79 -5.40 1.32
CA SER A 122 7.72 -6.70 2.00
C SER A 122 7.52 -6.56 3.51
N ASP A 123 7.55 -5.33 4.04
CA ASP A 123 7.45 -5.03 5.47
C ASP A 123 5.99 -4.71 5.87
N GLY A 124 5.28 -5.71 6.42
CA GLY A 124 3.89 -5.54 6.83
C GLY A 124 3.69 -4.54 7.98
N GLU A 125 4.69 -4.33 8.82
CA GLU A 125 4.60 -3.38 9.94
C GLU A 125 4.56 -1.94 9.45
N ILE A 126 5.35 -1.61 8.43
CA ILE A 126 5.35 -0.28 7.81
C ILE A 126 4.02 0.03 7.13
N VAL A 127 3.39 -0.96 6.47
CA VAL A 127 2.08 -0.76 5.84
C VAL A 127 1.06 -0.25 6.84
N ASN A 128 0.95 -0.92 7.98
CA ASN A 128 0.01 -0.52 9.03
C ASN A 128 0.31 0.86 9.59
N LYS A 129 1.59 1.17 9.82
CA LYS A 129 2.04 2.47 10.34
C LYS A 129 1.68 3.61 9.38
N ILE A 130 1.94 3.45 8.09
CA ILE A 130 1.64 4.45 7.07
C ILE A 130 0.13 4.61 6.87
N LEU A 131 -0.62 3.51 6.83
CA LEU A 131 -2.08 3.56 6.67
C LEU A 131 -2.78 4.24 7.86
N ARG A 132 -2.26 4.10 9.08
CA ARG A 132 -2.81 4.82 10.26
C ARG A 132 -2.58 6.31 10.20
N SER A 133 -1.47 6.76 9.64
CA SER A 133 -1.11 8.17 9.53
C SER A 133 -1.41 8.78 8.15
N ARG A 134 -2.11 8.06 7.28
CA ARG A 134 -2.37 8.46 5.88
C ARG A 134 -3.01 9.83 5.71
N ASN A 135 -3.81 10.27 6.69
CA ASN A 135 -4.49 11.58 6.63
C ASN A 135 -3.56 12.76 6.87
N ASN A 136 -2.30 12.53 7.24
CA ASN A 136 -1.30 13.56 7.50
C ASN A 136 -0.27 13.69 6.38
N HIS A 137 -0.33 12.82 5.36
CA HIS A 137 0.65 12.79 4.28
C HIS A 137 0.13 13.50 3.05
N GLU A 138 0.88 14.50 2.57
CA GLU A 138 0.58 15.17 1.32
C GLU A 138 0.81 14.25 0.13
N LYS A 139 -0.14 14.29 -0.81
CA LYS A 139 -0.03 13.65 -2.12
C LYS A 139 -0.40 14.67 -3.17
N VAL A 140 0.35 14.68 -4.25
CA VAL A 140 0.13 15.62 -5.35
C VAL A 140 -0.26 14.85 -6.61
N TYR A 141 -1.29 15.35 -7.27
CA TYR A 141 -1.84 14.76 -8.49
C TYR A 141 -1.87 15.77 -9.63
N GLU A 142 -1.61 15.29 -10.84
CA GLU A 142 -1.92 15.98 -12.08
C GLU A 142 -3.17 15.37 -12.68
N VAL A 143 -4.12 16.23 -13.07
CA VAL A 143 -5.45 15.81 -13.52
C VAL A 143 -5.79 16.47 -14.85
N ARG A 144 -6.12 15.65 -15.84
CA ARG A 144 -6.67 16.12 -17.12
C ARG A 144 -8.18 15.92 -17.13
N VAL A 145 -8.91 16.95 -17.57
CA VAL A 145 -10.37 16.97 -17.63
C VAL A 145 -10.89 17.23 -19.05
N ASN A 146 -12.18 16.98 -19.24
CA ASN A 146 -12.85 17.05 -20.55
C ASN A 146 -13.23 18.46 -21.01
N LYS A 147 -13.18 19.44 -20.12
CA LYS A 147 -13.60 20.83 -20.42
C LYS A 147 -12.52 21.81 -19.97
N PRO A 148 -12.50 23.03 -20.54
CA PRO A 148 -11.57 24.05 -20.10
C PRO A 148 -11.75 24.38 -18.63
N ILE A 149 -10.62 24.47 -17.92
CA ILE A 149 -10.58 24.83 -16.50
C ILE A 149 -10.82 26.32 -16.37
N THR A 150 -11.72 26.69 -15.46
CA THR A 150 -12.06 28.08 -15.16
C THR A 150 -11.48 28.48 -13.80
N LYS A 151 -11.35 29.80 -13.57
CA LYS A 151 -10.98 30.32 -12.26
C LYS A 151 -11.95 29.85 -11.17
N GLN A 152 -13.25 29.82 -11.47
CA GLN A 152 -14.28 29.35 -10.57
C GLN A 152 -14.09 27.86 -10.20
N PHE A 153 -13.75 27.01 -11.18
CA PHE A 153 -13.44 25.59 -10.93
C PHE A 153 -12.30 25.45 -9.92
N ILE A 154 -11.20 26.17 -10.11
CA ILE A 154 -10.04 26.15 -9.20
C ILE A 154 -10.44 26.57 -7.78
N GLU A 155 -11.19 27.66 -7.65
CA GLU A 155 -11.64 28.17 -6.37
C GLU A 155 -12.56 27.17 -5.65
N GLN A 156 -13.53 26.60 -6.36
CA GLN A 156 -14.46 25.62 -5.79
C GLN A 156 -13.75 24.33 -5.36
N MET A 157 -12.88 23.82 -6.21
CA MET A 157 -12.08 22.62 -5.87
C MET A 157 -11.24 22.81 -4.61
N GLY A 158 -10.63 23.97 -4.44
CA GLY A 158 -9.79 24.29 -3.30
C GLY A 158 -10.52 24.58 -2.00
N ASN A 159 -11.78 25.01 -2.07
CA ASN A 159 -12.56 25.43 -0.91
C ASN A 159 -13.42 24.34 -0.25
N GLY A 160 -13.48 23.18 -0.86
CA GLY A 160 -14.27 22.06 -0.36
C GLY A 160 -15.48 21.75 -1.23
N ILE A 161 -15.64 20.46 -1.54
CA ILE A 161 -16.72 19.94 -2.39
C ILE A 161 -17.52 18.89 -1.60
N PRO A 162 -18.86 18.93 -1.64
CA PRO A 162 -19.67 17.89 -1.04
C PRO A 162 -19.58 16.58 -1.82
N ILE A 163 -19.02 15.56 -1.20
CA ILE A 163 -18.97 14.18 -1.72
C ILE A 163 -19.11 13.20 -0.54
N LEU A 164 -19.61 12.02 -0.78
CA LEU A 164 -19.63 10.93 0.22
C LEU A 164 -20.18 11.36 1.60
N ASP A 165 -21.26 12.15 1.62
CA ASP A 165 -21.90 12.67 2.84
C ASP A 165 -20.97 13.52 3.73
N THR A 166 -19.94 14.10 3.15
CA THR A 166 -19.03 15.04 3.81
C THR A 166 -18.65 16.18 2.88
N ILE A 167 -17.85 17.11 3.38
CA ILE A 167 -17.26 18.18 2.57
C ILE A 167 -15.74 17.96 2.58
N THR A 168 -15.11 17.97 1.42
CA THR A 168 -13.66 17.79 1.32
C THR A 168 -12.92 18.92 2.03
N ASP A 169 -11.75 18.62 2.60
CA ASP A 169 -10.90 19.63 3.22
C ASP A 169 -10.42 20.64 2.18
N LYS A 170 -10.18 21.87 2.63
CA LYS A 170 -9.50 22.86 1.80
C LYS A 170 -8.16 22.33 1.34
N CYS A 171 -7.85 22.55 0.08
CA CYS A 171 -6.63 22.05 -0.53
C CYS A 171 -6.08 23.02 -1.57
N LYS A 172 -4.83 22.83 -1.91
CA LYS A 172 -4.16 23.63 -2.93
C LYS A 172 -4.50 23.07 -4.31
N VAL A 173 -5.03 23.91 -5.20
CA VAL A 173 -5.36 23.60 -6.57
C VAL A 173 -4.73 24.65 -7.48
N GLU A 174 -3.96 24.22 -8.48
CA GLU A 174 -3.23 25.10 -9.40
C GLU A 174 -3.57 24.70 -10.84
N GLN A 175 -3.95 25.66 -11.65
CA GLN A 175 -4.10 25.43 -13.09
C GLN A 175 -2.70 25.32 -13.74
N ILE A 176 -2.46 24.23 -14.48
CA ILE A 176 -1.22 24.03 -15.23
C ILE A 176 -1.42 24.45 -16.68
N ASP A 177 -2.53 24.05 -17.29
CA ASP A 177 -2.86 24.29 -18.67
C ASP A 177 -4.39 24.36 -18.82
N ARG A 178 -4.90 24.59 -20.03
CA ARG A 178 -6.32 24.73 -20.31
C ARG A 178 -7.18 23.56 -19.78
N PHE A 179 -6.68 22.33 -19.88
CA PHE A 179 -7.37 21.10 -19.47
C PHE A 179 -6.68 20.37 -18.32
N TYR A 180 -5.61 20.93 -17.75
CA TYR A 180 -4.82 20.32 -16.70
C TYR A 180 -4.79 21.17 -15.45
N PHE A 181 -4.90 20.51 -14.30
CA PHE A 181 -4.64 21.13 -13.01
C PHE A 181 -3.82 20.19 -12.12
N LYS A 182 -3.25 20.77 -11.10
CA LYS A 182 -2.48 20.09 -10.07
C LYS A 182 -3.18 20.29 -8.74
N ILE A 183 -3.37 19.21 -7.99
CA ILE A 183 -4.06 19.25 -6.69
C ILE A 183 -3.23 18.53 -5.63
N THR A 184 -3.11 19.16 -4.45
CA THR A 184 -2.41 18.61 -3.29
C THR A 184 -3.41 18.23 -2.23
N LEU A 185 -3.47 16.94 -1.86
CA LEU A 185 -4.40 16.41 -0.87
C LEU A 185 -3.68 15.79 0.31
N THR A 186 -4.24 15.98 1.50
CA THR A 186 -3.89 15.21 2.71
C THR A 186 -4.92 14.12 3.00
N GLN A 187 -6.14 14.26 2.46
CA GLN A 187 -7.20 13.25 2.54
C GLN A 187 -7.04 12.14 1.50
N GLY A 188 -7.62 10.99 1.78
CA GLY A 188 -7.68 9.86 0.86
C GLY A 188 -9.08 9.24 0.79
N LEU A 189 -10.11 10.05 0.52
CA LEU A 189 -11.47 9.56 0.35
C LEU A 189 -11.60 8.74 -0.93
N ASN A 190 -12.52 7.78 -0.94
CA ASN A 190 -12.72 6.90 -2.09
C ASN A 190 -13.00 7.69 -3.36
N ARG A 191 -12.12 7.53 -4.37
CA ARG A 191 -12.21 8.21 -5.67
C ARG A 191 -12.45 9.72 -5.56
N GLN A 192 -11.79 10.34 -4.60
CA GLN A 192 -12.06 11.73 -4.18
C GLN A 192 -12.00 12.73 -5.34
N ILE A 193 -10.90 12.75 -6.09
CA ILE A 193 -10.70 13.74 -7.17
C ILE A 193 -11.73 13.54 -8.26
N ARG A 194 -12.05 12.30 -8.64
CA ARG A 194 -13.05 11.99 -9.65
C ARG A 194 -14.45 12.45 -9.25
N LYS A 195 -14.79 12.26 -7.97
CA LYS A 195 -16.08 12.69 -7.42
C LYS A 195 -16.17 14.21 -7.28
N MET A 196 -15.07 14.85 -6.87
CA MET A 196 -15.01 16.33 -6.81
C MET A 196 -15.21 16.95 -8.21
N CYS A 197 -14.53 16.42 -9.21
CA CYS A 197 -14.70 16.87 -10.59
C CYS A 197 -16.12 16.63 -11.09
N ALA A 198 -16.70 15.46 -10.83
CA ALA A 198 -18.07 15.12 -11.24
C ALA A 198 -19.11 16.06 -10.61
N TYR A 199 -18.92 16.46 -9.37
CA TYR A 199 -19.78 17.42 -8.70
C TYR A 199 -19.84 18.77 -9.45
N LEU A 200 -18.72 19.18 -10.05
CA LEU A 200 -18.63 20.41 -10.85
C LEU A 200 -18.92 20.17 -12.33
N ASN A 201 -19.47 19.02 -12.70
CA ASN A 201 -19.78 18.60 -14.08
C ASN A 201 -18.55 18.48 -14.99
N TYR A 202 -17.42 18.07 -14.42
CA TYR A 202 -16.20 17.73 -15.16
C TYR A 202 -15.97 16.21 -15.10
N GLU A 203 -15.43 15.69 -16.20
CA GLU A 203 -15.01 14.29 -16.29
C GLU A 203 -13.47 14.20 -16.30
N VAL A 204 -12.91 13.31 -15.52
CA VAL A 204 -11.46 13.08 -15.46
C VAL A 204 -11.05 12.13 -16.58
N TYR A 205 -10.18 12.59 -17.48
CA TYR A 205 -9.60 11.77 -18.53
C TYR A 205 -8.30 11.10 -18.13
N LYS A 206 -7.50 11.77 -17.29
CA LYS A 206 -6.23 11.25 -16.80
C LYS A 206 -6.00 11.73 -15.37
N LEU A 207 -5.62 10.81 -14.51
CA LEU A 207 -5.27 11.12 -13.12
C LEU A 207 -3.94 10.43 -12.80
N LYS A 208 -2.94 11.24 -12.46
CA LYS A 208 -1.58 10.78 -12.20
C LYS A 208 -1.08 11.31 -10.88
N ARG A 209 -0.73 10.41 -9.96
CA ARG A 209 -0.09 10.82 -8.71
C ARG A 209 1.39 11.02 -8.95
N ILE A 210 1.89 12.23 -8.68
CA ILE A 210 3.26 12.64 -8.98
C ILE A 210 4.16 12.81 -7.75
N ARG A 211 3.57 12.85 -6.55
CA ARG A 211 4.32 12.94 -5.30
C ARG A 211 3.54 12.31 -4.14
N ILE A 212 4.27 11.63 -3.26
CA ILE A 212 3.79 11.19 -1.95
C ILE A 212 4.86 11.63 -0.94
N MET A 213 4.48 12.47 0.03
CA MET A 213 5.42 13.04 1.01
C MET A 213 6.62 13.68 0.30
N ASN A 214 7.86 13.26 0.60
CA ASN A 214 9.10 13.73 -0.03
C ASN A 214 9.50 12.98 -1.29
N VAL A 215 8.73 11.98 -1.73
CA VAL A 215 9.05 11.15 -2.89
C VAL A 215 8.37 11.67 -4.14
N ASN A 216 9.17 12.10 -5.11
CA ASN A 216 8.69 12.54 -6.41
C ASN A 216 8.67 11.38 -7.41
N LEU A 217 7.74 11.45 -8.36
CA LEU A 217 7.69 10.50 -9.47
C LEU A 217 8.75 10.86 -10.50
N ASP A 218 9.89 10.18 -10.43
CA ASP A 218 11.02 10.32 -11.33
C ASP A 218 11.27 9.04 -12.16
N ILE A 219 10.28 8.17 -12.20
CA ILE A 219 10.37 6.83 -12.79
C ILE A 219 9.58 6.81 -14.10
N PRO A 220 10.12 6.24 -15.19
CA PRO A 220 9.36 6.07 -16.43
C PRO A 220 8.06 5.27 -16.22
N TYR A 221 7.09 5.51 -17.07
CA TYR A 221 5.78 4.84 -17.03
C TYR A 221 5.92 3.31 -17.00
N GLY A 222 5.28 2.69 -16.01
CA GLY A 222 5.30 1.23 -15.84
C GLY A 222 6.54 0.65 -15.19
N GLU A 223 7.55 1.45 -14.90
CA GLU A 223 8.79 0.99 -14.26
C GLU A 223 8.77 1.22 -12.74
N TRP A 224 9.68 0.56 -12.05
CA TRP A 224 9.85 0.71 -10.61
C TRP A 224 11.32 0.78 -10.20
N ARG A 225 11.57 1.31 -9.02
CA ARG A 225 12.88 1.36 -8.37
C ARG A 225 12.75 1.16 -6.87
N ASN A 226 13.84 0.87 -6.21
CA ASN A 226 13.88 0.93 -4.75
C ASN A 226 13.81 2.39 -4.27
N LEU A 227 13.21 2.61 -3.11
CA LEU A 227 13.27 3.89 -2.42
C LEU A 227 14.69 4.13 -1.91
N THR A 228 15.14 5.38 -1.91
CA THR A 228 16.44 5.78 -1.35
C THR A 228 16.37 5.86 0.18
N GLU A 229 17.52 5.82 0.85
CA GLU A 229 17.58 6.00 2.31
C GLU A 229 17.01 7.35 2.75
N GLU A 230 17.26 8.41 2.00
CA GLU A 230 16.70 9.74 2.24
C GLU A 230 15.17 9.74 2.16
N GLU A 231 14.61 9.10 1.12
CA GLU A 231 13.16 8.96 0.96
C GLU A 231 12.53 8.17 2.11
N MET A 232 13.24 7.18 2.64
CA MET A 232 12.78 6.34 3.76
C MET A 232 12.71 7.09 5.10
N THR A 233 13.37 8.22 5.27
CA THR A 233 13.40 8.94 6.54
C THR A 233 12.04 9.45 6.99
N GLU A 234 11.16 9.86 6.06
CA GLU A 234 9.80 10.29 6.38
C GLU A 234 8.82 9.11 6.53
N ILE A 235 9.12 7.96 5.93
CA ILE A 235 8.28 6.77 5.99
C ILE A 235 8.45 6.04 7.33
N ASN A 236 9.63 6.04 7.87
CA ASN A 236 9.94 5.48 9.19
C ASN A 236 9.62 6.50 10.29
#